data_3e5dc1d3323baf13163bae2264266927
#
_entry.id   3e5dc1d3323baf13163bae2264266927
#
_cell.length_a   1.000
_cell.length_b   1.000
_cell.length_c   1.000
_cell.angle_alpha   90.00
_cell.angle_beta   90.00
_cell.angle_gamma   90.00
#
_symmetry.space_group_name_H-M   'P 1'
#
loop_
_entity.id
_entity.type
_entity.pdbx_description
1 polymer ?
#
loop_
_entity_poly.entity_id
_entity_poly.type
_entity_poly.pdbx_seq_one_letter_code
_entity_poly.pdbx_strand_id
1 'polypeptide(L)'
;VKYAPTGVDEQAGILLMNDEQQMATISLTLHSKQPKRGMISCDKGYIEIMEYPRAQKAVITYTETGEREEIEVGKHEDALFYEMQDMEKAVMGDREVARLDYTKDVMEIMTGIRKEWGLVYPEERK
;
A
#
# COMPACT_ATOMS: atom_id res chain seq x y z
N VAL A 1 6.44 13.40 10.54
CA VAL A 1 4.98 13.48 10.73
C VAL A 1 4.57 14.89 11.18
N LYS A 2 3.42 15.36 10.73
CA LYS A 2 2.75 16.56 11.23
C LYS A 2 1.47 16.16 11.96
N TYR A 3 1.26 16.70 13.14
CA TYR A 3 0.08 16.42 13.97
C TYR A 3 -0.99 17.47 13.79
N ALA A 4 -2.24 17.02 13.81
CA ALA A 4 -3.41 17.88 13.97
C ALA A 4 -3.51 18.42 15.40
N PRO A 5 -4.26 19.50 15.66
CA PRO A 5 -4.53 19.98 17.01
C PRO A 5 -5.16 18.94 17.94
N THR A 6 -5.81 17.93 17.39
CA THR A 6 -6.40 16.80 18.13
C THR A 6 -5.37 15.77 18.58
N GLY A 7 -4.11 15.88 18.13
CA GLY A 7 -3.03 14.97 18.48
C GLY A 7 -2.89 13.73 17.60
N VAL A 8 -3.68 13.63 16.52
CA VAL A 8 -3.51 12.57 15.50
C VAL A 8 -2.63 13.06 14.36
N ASP A 9 -2.05 12.14 13.61
CA ASP A 9 -1.28 12.46 12.41
C ASP A 9 -2.19 12.98 11.29
N GLU A 10 -1.76 14.04 10.61
CA GLU A 10 -2.48 14.62 9.47
C GLU A 10 -1.67 14.65 8.18
N GLN A 11 -0.35 14.62 8.29
CA GLN A 11 0.58 14.50 7.17
C GLN A 11 1.80 13.68 7.58
N ALA A 12 2.24 12.78 6.70
CA ALA A 12 3.42 11.98 6.95
C ALA A 12 4.24 11.76 5.68
N GLY A 13 5.54 11.77 5.84
CA GLY A 13 6.51 11.24 4.89
C GLY A 13 7.23 10.07 5.56
N ILE A 14 7.28 8.93 4.90
CA ILE A 14 7.88 7.71 5.41
C ILE A 14 8.93 7.25 4.42
N LEU A 15 10.11 6.91 4.92
CA LEU A 15 11.19 6.27 4.18
C LEU A 15 11.42 4.90 4.81
N LEU A 16 11.31 3.86 4.01
CA LEU A 16 11.55 2.48 4.41
C LEU A 16 12.75 1.91 3.66
N MET A 17 13.47 1.01 4.28
CA MET A 17 14.52 0.22 3.66
C MET A 17 14.47 -1.20 4.25
N ASN A 18 14.56 -2.21 3.41
CA ASN A 18 14.65 -3.60 3.83
C ASN A 18 16.11 -4.08 3.92
N ASP A 19 16.31 -5.33 4.35
CA ASP A 19 17.64 -5.93 4.51
C ASP A 19 18.38 -6.09 3.16
N GLU A 20 17.65 -6.13 2.05
CA GLU A 20 18.21 -6.16 0.69
C GLU A 20 18.53 -4.76 0.15
N GLN A 21 18.44 -3.72 0.98
CA GLN A 21 18.68 -2.31 0.65
C GLN A 21 17.71 -1.74 -0.41
N GLN A 22 16.55 -2.35 -0.58
CA GLN A 22 15.49 -1.78 -1.37
C GLN A 22 14.80 -0.69 -0.57
N MET A 23 14.51 0.43 -1.23
CA MET A 23 13.94 1.62 -0.58
C MET A 23 12.52 1.89 -1.05
N ALA A 24 11.67 2.34 -0.14
CA ALA A 24 10.35 2.84 -0.46
C ALA A 24 10.13 4.22 0.18
N THR A 25 9.45 5.10 -0.56
CA THR A 25 9.01 6.41 -0.06
C THR A 25 7.51 6.49 -0.12
N ILE A 26 6.89 6.91 0.99
CA ILE A 26 5.44 7.05 1.10
C ILE A 26 5.13 8.48 1.52
N SER A 27 4.22 9.13 0.82
CA SER A 27 3.73 10.47 1.15
C SER A 27 2.23 10.41 1.38
N LEU A 28 1.79 10.84 2.55
CA LEU A 28 0.40 10.82 3.00
C LEU A 28 -0.01 12.20 3.49
N THR A 29 -1.24 12.63 3.15
CA THR A 29 -1.80 13.88 3.65
C THR A 29 -3.32 13.85 3.67
N LEU A 30 -3.91 14.47 4.68
CA LEU A 30 -5.35 14.74 4.75
C LEU A 30 -5.72 16.13 4.20
N HIS A 31 -4.72 17.01 3.94
CA HIS A 31 -4.94 18.40 3.54
C HIS A 31 -4.93 18.62 2.03
N SER A 32 -4.31 17.75 1.27
CA SER A 32 -4.21 17.89 -0.17
C SER A 32 -4.52 16.58 -0.88
N LYS A 33 -5.14 16.69 -2.04
CA LYS A 33 -5.44 15.55 -2.89
C LYS A 33 -4.35 15.42 -3.96
N GLN A 34 -3.81 14.23 -4.09
CA GLN A 34 -2.88 13.85 -5.15
C GLN A 34 -3.36 12.54 -5.79
N PRO A 35 -2.90 12.23 -7.01
CA PRO A 35 -3.19 10.94 -7.62
C PRO A 35 -2.71 9.79 -6.71
N LYS A 36 -3.55 8.80 -6.48
CA LYS A 36 -3.17 7.58 -5.77
C LYS A 36 -2.34 6.73 -6.72
N ARG A 37 -1.03 6.85 -6.63
CA ARG A 37 -0.08 6.20 -7.52
C ARG A 37 0.95 5.41 -6.72
N GLY A 38 1.11 4.13 -7.10
CA GLY A 38 2.27 3.32 -6.76
C GLY A 38 3.24 3.27 -7.94
N MET A 39 4.54 3.30 -7.67
CA MET A 39 5.59 3.09 -8.66
C MET A 39 6.64 2.15 -8.08
N ILE A 40 7.03 1.14 -8.87
CA ILE A 40 8.10 0.20 -8.53
C ILE A 40 9.18 0.35 -9.60
N SER A 41 10.36 0.82 -9.20
CA SER A 41 11.52 0.93 -10.10
C SER A 41 12.33 -0.36 -10.06
N CYS A 42 12.68 -0.87 -11.24
CA CYS A 42 13.45 -2.10 -11.45
C CYS A 42 14.62 -1.82 -12.39
N ASP A 43 15.56 -2.76 -12.52
CA ASP A 43 16.77 -2.61 -13.35
C ASP A 43 16.46 -2.38 -14.83
N LYS A 44 15.39 -2.98 -15.35
CA LYS A 44 15.04 -2.93 -16.78
C LYS A 44 13.90 -1.97 -17.10
N GLY A 45 13.32 -1.35 -16.08
CA GLY A 45 12.16 -0.50 -16.27
C GLY A 45 11.45 -0.16 -14.97
N TYR A 46 10.20 0.23 -15.08
CA TYR A 46 9.37 0.52 -13.91
C TYR A 46 7.92 0.11 -14.15
N ILE A 47 7.22 -0.10 -13.04
CA ILE A 47 5.79 -0.45 -13.02
C ILE A 47 5.04 0.72 -12.39
N GLU A 48 4.01 1.20 -13.07
CA GLU A 48 3.08 2.21 -12.55
C GLU A 48 1.72 1.58 -12.27
N ILE A 49 1.18 1.85 -11.08
CA ILE A 49 -0.15 1.41 -10.65
C ILE A 49 -0.92 2.64 -10.20
N MET A 50 -1.92 3.03 -10.97
CA MET A 50 -2.81 4.14 -10.63
C MET A 50 -4.00 3.63 -9.83
N GLU A 51 -4.51 4.48 -8.92
CA GLU A 51 -5.65 4.15 -8.04
C GLU A 51 -5.45 2.82 -7.28
N TYR A 52 -4.23 2.62 -6.75
CA TYR A 52 -3.77 1.38 -6.10
C TYR A 52 -4.71 0.78 -5.03
N PRO A 53 -5.59 1.52 -4.32
CA PRO A 53 -6.52 0.88 -3.39
C PRO A 53 -7.53 -0.06 -4.05
N ARG A 54 -7.82 0.17 -5.35
CA ARG A 54 -8.68 -0.67 -6.19
C ARG A 54 -8.20 -0.62 -7.63
N ALA A 55 -6.92 -0.93 -7.83
CA ALA A 55 -6.29 -0.90 -9.14
C ALA A 55 -6.90 -1.96 -10.06
N GLN A 56 -7.17 -1.55 -11.30
CA GLN A 56 -7.58 -2.46 -12.39
C GLN A 56 -6.44 -2.65 -13.39
N LYS A 57 -5.48 -1.71 -13.39
CA LYS A 57 -4.45 -1.65 -14.42
C LYS A 57 -3.08 -1.37 -13.80
N ALA A 58 -2.09 -2.08 -14.32
CA ALA A 58 -0.68 -1.77 -14.15
C ALA A 58 -0.04 -1.53 -15.52
N VAL A 59 0.95 -0.65 -15.58
CA VAL A 59 1.72 -0.37 -16.80
C VAL A 59 3.18 -0.63 -16.52
N ILE A 60 3.79 -1.53 -17.27
CA ILE A 60 5.22 -1.79 -17.26
C ILE A 60 5.84 -0.97 -18.38
N THR A 61 6.88 -0.20 -18.09
CA THR A 61 7.66 0.53 -19.08
C THR A 61 9.10 0.03 -19.05
N TYR A 62 9.58 -0.48 -20.18
CA TYR A 62 10.97 -0.91 -20.37
C TYR A 62 11.82 0.28 -20.77
N THR A 63 12.79 0.67 -19.92
CA THR A 63 13.58 1.91 -20.11
C THR A 63 14.54 1.85 -21.29
N GLU A 64 14.98 0.67 -21.66
CA GLU A 64 15.94 0.46 -22.76
C GLU A 64 15.29 0.61 -24.14
N THR A 65 14.07 0.11 -24.30
CA THR A 65 13.33 0.10 -25.57
C THR A 65 12.25 1.16 -25.67
N GLY A 66 11.79 1.67 -24.53
CA GLY A 66 10.59 2.52 -24.43
C GLY A 66 9.28 1.75 -24.62
N GLU A 67 9.34 0.43 -24.76
CA GLU A 67 8.16 -0.43 -24.88
C GLU A 67 7.31 -0.37 -23.63
N ARG A 68 6.00 -0.44 -23.81
CA ARG A 68 5.03 -0.43 -22.72
C ARG A 68 4.11 -1.63 -22.81
N GLU A 69 3.95 -2.31 -21.69
CA GLU A 69 3.02 -3.43 -21.52
C GLU A 69 1.93 -3.02 -20.52
N GLU A 70 0.68 -3.22 -20.90
CA GLU A 70 -0.45 -2.94 -20.05
C GLU A 70 -1.05 -4.26 -19.55
N ILE A 71 -1.20 -4.36 -18.23
CA ILE A 71 -1.84 -5.49 -17.56
C ILE A 71 -3.14 -4.96 -16.96
N GLU A 72 -4.26 -5.54 -17.38
CA GLU A 72 -5.58 -5.16 -16.90
C GLU A 72 -6.27 -6.39 -16.30
N VAL A 73 -6.71 -6.30 -15.05
CA VAL A 73 -7.31 -7.42 -14.30
C VAL A 73 -8.42 -6.94 -13.40
N GLY A 74 -9.50 -7.70 -13.41
CA GLY A 74 -10.65 -7.45 -12.54
C GLY A 74 -11.45 -6.22 -12.96
N LYS A 75 -12.41 -5.88 -12.12
CA LYS A 75 -13.25 -4.69 -12.26
C LYS A 75 -13.41 -4.03 -10.91
N HIS A 76 -13.26 -2.72 -10.87
CA HIS A 76 -13.41 -1.94 -9.66
C HIS A 76 -14.77 -2.14 -8.97
N GLU A 77 -15.82 -2.23 -9.77
CA GLU A 77 -17.19 -2.42 -9.31
C GLU A 77 -17.39 -3.73 -8.56
N ASP A 78 -16.62 -4.76 -8.94
CA ASP A 78 -16.72 -6.11 -8.38
C ASP A 78 -15.77 -6.33 -7.18
N ALA A 79 -15.09 -5.30 -6.68
CA ALA A 79 -14.07 -5.44 -5.64
C ALA A 79 -14.59 -6.16 -4.38
N LEU A 80 -15.77 -5.79 -3.89
CA LEU A 80 -16.38 -6.46 -2.72
C LEU A 80 -16.80 -7.90 -3.02
N PHE A 81 -17.18 -8.18 -4.24
CA PHE A 81 -17.49 -9.55 -4.66
C PHE A 81 -16.23 -10.43 -4.64
N TYR A 82 -15.08 -9.91 -5.11
CA TYR A 82 -13.81 -10.63 -5.01
C TYR A 82 -13.40 -10.89 -3.56
N GLU A 83 -13.56 -9.92 -2.67
CA GLU A 83 -13.30 -10.10 -1.24
C GLU A 83 -14.14 -11.23 -0.63
N MET A 84 -15.43 -11.29 -0.98
CA MET A 84 -16.33 -12.36 -0.51
C MET A 84 -15.93 -13.72 -1.08
N GLN A 85 -15.56 -13.79 -2.35
CA GLN A 85 -15.08 -15.04 -2.96
C GLN A 85 -13.79 -15.55 -2.30
N ASP A 86 -12.86 -14.65 -2.00
CA ASP A 86 -11.60 -15.02 -1.37
C ASP A 86 -11.82 -15.43 0.09
N MET A 87 -12.75 -14.79 0.80
CA MET A 87 -13.15 -15.24 2.13
C MET A 87 -13.77 -16.64 2.09
N GLU A 88 -14.65 -16.93 1.13
CA GLU A 88 -15.23 -18.28 0.95
C GLU A 88 -14.12 -19.32 0.73
N LYS A 89 -13.18 -19.06 -0.20
CA LYS A 89 -12.04 -19.95 -0.44
C LYS A 89 -11.21 -20.18 0.83
N ALA A 90 -10.92 -19.11 1.57
CA ALA A 90 -10.15 -19.18 2.82
C ALA A 90 -10.85 -20.05 3.87
N VAL A 91 -12.18 -19.92 4.03
CA VAL A 91 -13.00 -20.75 4.92
C VAL A 91 -13.00 -22.21 4.48
N MET A 92 -13.02 -22.46 3.15
CA MET A 92 -13.00 -23.80 2.58
C MET A 92 -11.59 -24.46 2.63
N GLY A 93 -10.58 -23.76 3.12
CA GLY A 93 -9.25 -24.31 3.39
C GLY A 93 -8.10 -23.66 2.60
N ASP A 94 -8.36 -22.86 1.58
CA ASP A 94 -7.36 -22.11 0.84
C ASP A 94 -7.07 -20.77 1.54
N ARG A 95 -6.29 -20.84 2.64
CA ARG A 95 -6.00 -19.67 3.47
C ARG A 95 -5.00 -18.70 2.83
N GLU A 96 -4.28 -19.12 1.81
CA GLU A 96 -3.27 -18.29 1.15
C GLU A 96 -3.89 -17.14 0.36
N VAL A 97 -5.11 -17.29 -0.13
CA VAL A 97 -5.80 -16.22 -0.87
C VAL A 97 -6.06 -14.98 -0.02
N ALA A 98 -6.21 -15.12 1.30
CA ALA A 98 -6.44 -14.01 2.21
C ALA A 98 -5.18 -13.17 2.51
N ARG A 99 -3.97 -13.67 2.16
CA ARG A 99 -2.68 -12.99 2.34
C ARG A 99 -2.52 -12.31 3.70
N LEU A 100 -2.91 -13.01 4.76
CA LEU A 100 -2.80 -12.51 6.13
C LEU A 100 -1.34 -12.27 6.57
N ASP A 101 -0.38 -12.92 5.92
CA ASP A 101 1.05 -12.67 6.03
C ASP A 101 1.36 -11.19 5.73
N TYR A 102 0.94 -10.68 4.58
CA TYR A 102 1.15 -9.28 4.20
C TYR A 102 0.43 -8.31 5.14
N THR A 103 -0.79 -8.66 5.57
CA THR A 103 -1.51 -7.84 6.54
C THR A 103 -0.72 -7.69 7.84
N LYS A 104 -0.14 -8.79 8.33
CA LYS A 104 0.68 -8.79 9.54
C LYS A 104 1.93 -7.93 9.37
N ASP A 105 2.67 -8.09 8.27
CA ASP A 105 3.88 -7.33 7.97
C ASP A 105 3.59 -5.83 7.90
N VAL A 106 2.52 -5.43 7.22
CA VAL A 106 2.08 -4.02 7.15
C VAL A 106 1.74 -3.49 8.54
N MET A 107 1.02 -4.26 9.35
CA MET A 107 0.67 -3.84 10.72
C MET A 107 1.90 -3.72 11.63
N GLU A 108 2.90 -4.56 11.47
CA GLU A 108 4.17 -4.47 12.20
C GLU A 108 4.93 -3.19 11.81
N ILE A 109 5.05 -2.89 10.51
CA ILE A 109 5.66 -1.65 10.00
C ILE A 109 4.93 -0.42 10.54
N MET A 110 3.61 -0.36 10.40
CA MET A 110 2.80 0.77 10.87
C MET A 110 2.92 0.97 12.39
N THR A 111 2.95 -0.12 13.14
CA THR A 111 3.13 -0.08 14.61
C THR A 111 4.51 0.46 14.98
N GLY A 112 5.55 0.04 14.27
CA GLY A 112 6.92 0.55 14.43
C GLY A 112 7.00 2.05 14.18
N ILE A 113 6.49 2.51 13.05
CA ILE A 113 6.44 3.92 12.65
C ILE A 113 5.67 4.74 13.69
N ARG A 114 4.51 4.28 14.15
CA ARG A 114 3.71 4.97 15.15
C ARG A 114 4.44 5.12 16.48
N LYS A 115 5.16 4.09 16.90
CA LYS A 115 6.01 4.14 18.11
C LYS A 115 7.15 5.15 17.97
N GLU A 116 7.81 5.17 16.80
CA GLU A 116 8.89 6.12 16.50
C GLU A 116 8.39 7.56 16.53
N TRP A 117 7.19 7.81 16.05
CA TRP A 117 6.54 9.11 16.10
C TRP A 117 6.05 9.51 17.51
N GLY A 118 6.00 8.57 18.46
CA GLY A 118 5.38 8.79 19.77
C GLY A 118 3.87 9.02 19.70
N LEU A 119 3.23 8.53 18.65
CA LEU A 119 1.80 8.68 18.44
C LEU A 119 1.04 7.69 19.32
N VAL A 120 0.31 8.22 20.30
CA VAL A 120 -0.56 7.46 21.19
C VAL A 120 -1.97 8.02 21.08
N TYR A 121 -2.90 7.20 20.66
CA TYR A 121 -4.29 7.62 20.54
C TYR A 121 -4.94 7.85 21.93
N PRO A 122 -5.95 8.73 22.03
CA PRO A 122 -6.59 9.04 23.31
C PRO A 122 -7.05 7.81 24.09
N GLU A 123 -7.57 6.80 23.38
CA GLU A 123 -8.09 5.56 23.96
C GLU A 123 -6.99 4.66 24.56
N GLU A 124 -5.75 4.86 24.15
CA GLU A 124 -4.58 4.11 24.62
C GLU A 124 -3.90 4.77 25.82
N ARG A 125 -4.27 6.01 26.15
CA ARG A 125 -3.74 6.74 27.29
C ARG A 125 -4.40 6.22 28.56
N LYS A 126 -3.66 5.41 29.33
CA LYS A 126 -4.07 4.94 30.66
C LYS A 126 -3.74 5.98 31.72
#